data_f9dd7118bac9f90f592156bae41b5b3c
#
_entry.id   f9dd7118bac9f90f592156bae41b5b3c
#
_cell.length_a   1.000
_cell.length_b   1.000
_cell.length_c   1.000
_cell.angle_alpha   90.00
_cell.angle_beta   90.00
_cell.angle_gamma   90.00
#
_symmetry.space_group_name_H-M   'P 1'
#
loop_
_entity.id
_entity.type
_entity.pdbx_description
1 polymer ?
#
loop_
_entity_poly.entity_id
_entity_poly.type
_entity_poly.pdbx_seq_one_letter_code
_entity_poly.pdbx_strand_id
1 'polypeptide(L)'
;VNKQTHKRTPLPSTKKGQEMKVSENDLLLDFLLKSMNHKSRNSVKSLLKHGQIVVNGKTITRYDYPLKLGDIITVGNHQSIVEKNIPQMRILYEDDDIIVIDKEAGLLTITTGNGIDITAVSLLKDYVQKQSPYNKIYTVHRLDQMTSGVLVFAKNSEAQHQLRDNWHNMVTKRTYVAVVEGKMDESAGKISSWLTENKKNYMVYSSPVDNGGKLAITRYKVLQTSDQFSLLELELETGRKNQIRVHLKDLGHPIVGDRKYGASTSIGRIALHARVLEFYHPVSGEIMHFETPVPHLFLRLL
;
A
#
# COMPACT_ATOMS: atom_id res chain seq x y z
N VAL A 1 -38.46 -1.43 -25.71
CA VAL A 1 -38.04 -0.91 -24.39
C VAL A 1 -37.74 -2.10 -23.50
N ASN A 2 -36.47 -2.55 -23.45
CA ASN A 2 -36.05 -3.62 -22.56
C ASN A 2 -35.01 -3.03 -21.55
N LYS A 3 -35.47 -2.91 -20.31
CA LYS A 3 -34.60 -2.58 -19.18
C LYS A 3 -33.80 -3.83 -18.78
N GLN A 4 -32.54 -3.88 -19.12
CA GLN A 4 -31.59 -4.85 -18.53
C GLN A 4 -31.16 -4.35 -17.16
N THR A 5 -31.61 -5.04 -16.12
CA THR A 5 -31.16 -4.87 -14.74
C THR A 5 -29.77 -5.49 -14.59
N HIS A 6 -28.76 -4.66 -14.38
CA HIS A 6 -27.41 -5.11 -14.04
C HIS A 6 -27.44 -5.75 -12.63
N LYS A 7 -27.30 -7.07 -12.58
CA LYS A 7 -27.04 -7.80 -11.33
C LYS A 7 -25.63 -7.41 -10.82
N ARG A 8 -25.60 -6.78 -9.65
CA ARG A 8 -24.37 -6.54 -8.90
C ARG A 8 -23.77 -7.89 -8.47
N THR A 9 -22.55 -8.16 -8.89
CA THR A 9 -21.75 -9.29 -8.42
C THR A 9 -21.48 -9.10 -6.92
N PRO A 10 -21.66 -10.11 -6.06
CA PRO A 10 -21.36 -9.98 -4.64
C PRO A 10 -19.84 -9.83 -4.44
N LEU A 11 -19.46 -8.89 -3.58
CA LEU A 11 -18.10 -8.74 -3.06
C LEU A 11 -17.64 -10.05 -2.39
N PRO A 12 -16.33 -10.42 -2.49
CA PRO A 12 -15.81 -11.61 -1.86
C PRO A 12 -15.98 -11.55 -0.34
N SER A 13 -16.43 -12.65 0.25
CA SER A 13 -16.72 -12.84 1.66
C SER A 13 -15.54 -12.44 2.55
N THR A 14 -15.75 -11.45 3.40
CA THR A 14 -14.89 -11.10 4.53
C THR A 14 -14.70 -12.32 5.42
N LYS A 15 -13.45 -12.68 5.76
CA LYS A 15 -13.16 -13.68 6.80
C LYS A 15 -13.93 -13.29 8.06
N LYS A 16 -14.77 -14.18 8.57
CA LYS A 16 -15.49 -14.01 9.85
C LYS A 16 -14.48 -13.68 10.93
N GLY A 17 -14.68 -12.56 11.67
CA GLY A 17 -13.90 -12.23 12.85
C GLY A 17 -13.98 -13.36 13.87
N GLN A 18 -12.97 -13.46 14.74
CA GLN A 18 -12.94 -14.44 15.82
C GLN A 18 -14.06 -14.11 16.82
N GLU A 19 -15.04 -14.99 16.93
CA GLU A 19 -16.13 -14.88 17.92
C GLU A 19 -15.75 -15.60 19.21
N MET A 20 -15.98 -14.95 20.37
CA MET A 20 -15.74 -15.49 21.71
C MET A 20 -16.99 -15.27 22.57
N LYS A 21 -17.41 -16.31 23.30
CA LYS A 21 -18.55 -16.23 24.21
C LYS A 21 -18.05 -16.10 25.65
N VAL A 22 -18.60 -15.13 26.36
CA VAL A 22 -18.26 -14.88 27.77
C VAL A 22 -18.86 -15.97 28.66
N SER A 23 -18.00 -16.66 29.41
CA SER A 23 -18.36 -17.78 30.29
C SER A 23 -18.65 -17.37 31.74
N GLU A 24 -18.24 -16.20 32.17
CA GLU A 24 -18.45 -15.60 33.48
C GLU A 24 -18.40 -14.08 33.41
N ASN A 25 -18.92 -13.40 34.40
CA ASN A 25 -18.82 -11.94 34.45
C ASN A 25 -17.35 -11.52 34.61
N ASP A 26 -16.88 -10.61 33.77
CA ASP A 26 -15.49 -10.15 33.79
C ASP A 26 -15.40 -8.69 33.24
N LEU A 27 -14.23 -8.08 33.31
CA LEU A 27 -13.95 -6.85 32.60
C LEU A 27 -13.43 -7.16 31.20
N LEU A 28 -13.85 -6.38 30.22
CA LEU A 28 -13.54 -6.62 28.81
C LEU A 28 -12.03 -6.79 28.54
N LEU A 29 -11.17 -5.94 29.15
CA LEU A 29 -9.72 -6.07 28.98
C LEU A 29 -9.18 -7.37 29.53
N ASP A 30 -9.62 -7.76 30.72
CA ASP A 30 -9.12 -8.96 31.40
C ASP A 30 -9.60 -10.24 30.70
N PHE A 31 -10.84 -10.26 30.23
CA PHE A 31 -11.36 -11.33 29.39
C PHE A 31 -10.57 -11.47 28.09
N LEU A 32 -10.29 -10.35 27.39
CA LEU A 32 -9.52 -10.37 26.13
C LEU A 32 -8.09 -10.86 26.35
N LEU A 33 -7.44 -10.45 27.46
CA LEU A 33 -6.09 -10.92 27.78
C LEU A 33 -6.04 -12.42 28.08
N LYS A 34 -7.06 -12.97 28.76
CA LYS A 34 -7.20 -14.41 29.00
C LYS A 34 -7.46 -15.18 27.71
N SER A 35 -8.35 -14.66 26.85
CA SER A 35 -8.80 -15.35 25.63
C SER A 35 -7.81 -15.21 24.46
N MET A 36 -6.99 -14.16 24.47
CA MET A 36 -5.98 -13.84 23.44
C MET A 36 -4.57 -13.88 24.05
N ASN A 37 -4.23 -14.95 24.75
CA ASN A 37 -2.98 -15.12 25.51
C ASN A 37 -1.70 -14.97 24.67
N HIS A 38 -1.79 -15.05 23.35
CA HIS A 38 -0.70 -14.80 22.40
C HIS A 38 -0.48 -13.31 22.09
N LYS A 39 -1.39 -12.41 22.50
CA LYS A 39 -1.27 -10.96 22.30
C LYS A 39 -0.81 -10.23 23.55
N SER A 40 0.06 -9.24 23.36
CA SER A 40 0.49 -8.38 24.48
C SER A 40 -0.65 -7.50 24.98
N ARG A 41 -0.55 -7.04 26.25
CA ARG A 41 -1.52 -6.09 26.82
C ARG A 41 -1.68 -4.82 25.98
N ASN A 42 -0.59 -4.34 25.37
CA ASN A 42 -0.63 -3.16 24.51
C ASN A 42 -1.36 -3.45 23.20
N SER A 43 -1.15 -4.62 22.60
CA SER A 43 -1.88 -5.05 21.41
C SER A 43 -3.40 -5.15 21.67
N VAL A 44 -3.81 -5.70 22.82
CA VAL A 44 -5.23 -5.80 23.18
C VAL A 44 -5.85 -4.41 23.43
N LYS A 45 -5.13 -3.52 24.11
CA LYS A 45 -5.57 -2.11 24.29
C LYS A 45 -5.68 -1.37 22.95
N SER A 46 -4.79 -1.66 21.99
CA SER A 46 -4.86 -1.12 20.63
C SER A 46 -6.13 -1.56 19.91
N LEU A 47 -6.52 -2.85 20.00
CA LEU A 47 -7.78 -3.35 19.42
C LEU A 47 -8.99 -2.60 19.98
N LEU A 48 -9.02 -2.35 21.29
CA LEU A 48 -10.09 -1.58 21.94
C LEU A 48 -10.12 -0.13 21.45
N LYS A 49 -8.97 0.54 21.48
CA LYS A 49 -8.84 1.95 21.06
C LYS A 49 -9.31 2.18 19.62
N HIS A 50 -9.03 1.22 18.71
CA HIS A 50 -9.40 1.31 17.30
C HIS A 50 -10.77 0.72 16.96
N GLY A 51 -11.59 0.43 17.98
CA GLY A 51 -12.97 -0.02 17.77
C GLY A 51 -13.08 -1.39 17.12
N GLN A 52 -12.04 -2.23 17.22
CA GLN A 52 -12.02 -3.58 16.63
C GLN A 52 -12.70 -4.62 17.51
N ILE A 53 -13.18 -4.21 18.70
CA ILE A 53 -13.91 -5.07 19.61
C ILE A 53 -15.40 -4.71 19.59
N VAL A 54 -16.20 -5.71 19.27
CA VAL A 54 -17.66 -5.61 19.24
C VAL A 54 -18.25 -6.53 20.29
N VAL A 55 -19.07 -6.02 21.20
CA VAL A 55 -19.80 -6.79 22.21
C VAL A 55 -21.29 -6.73 21.84
N ASN A 56 -21.90 -7.88 21.58
CA ASN A 56 -23.31 -8.00 21.21
C ASN A 56 -23.71 -7.06 20.06
N GLY A 57 -22.86 -6.96 19.03
CA GLY A 57 -23.11 -6.09 17.88
C GLY A 57 -22.78 -4.61 18.07
N LYS A 58 -22.33 -4.19 19.29
CA LYS A 58 -21.96 -2.81 19.58
C LYS A 58 -20.45 -2.66 19.77
N THR A 59 -19.83 -1.73 19.05
CA THR A 59 -18.40 -1.41 19.19
C THR A 59 -18.10 -0.83 20.58
N ILE A 60 -17.16 -1.41 21.29
CA ILE A 60 -16.72 -0.98 22.62
C ILE A 60 -15.24 -0.60 22.58
N THR A 61 -14.92 0.60 23.02
CA THR A 61 -13.54 1.12 23.11
C THR A 61 -13.03 1.23 24.54
N ARG A 62 -13.93 1.12 25.53
CA ARG A 62 -13.60 1.19 26.95
C ARG A 62 -13.02 -0.14 27.42
N TYR A 63 -11.83 -0.10 27.99
CA TYR A 63 -11.15 -1.28 28.53
C TYR A 63 -11.81 -1.84 29.81
N ASP A 64 -12.50 -0.98 30.56
CA ASP A 64 -13.21 -1.30 31.82
C ASP A 64 -14.71 -1.62 31.62
N TYR A 65 -15.10 -1.99 30.38
CA TYR A 65 -16.48 -2.36 30.08
C TYR A 65 -16.87 -3.67 30.78
N PRO A 66 -17.95 -3.69 31.57
CA PRO A 66 -18.39 -4.89 32.27
C PRO A 66 -19.06 -5.87 31.27
N LEU A 67 -18.55 -7.09 31.22
CA LEU A 67 -19.11 -8.19 30.46
C LEU A 67 -20.02 -9.03 31.38
N LYS A 68 -21.06 -9.59 30.78
CA LYS A 68 -21.99 -10.52 31.44
C LYS A 68 -21.86 -11.91 30.84
N LEU A 69 -22.17 -12.93 31.64
CA LEU A 69 -22.29 -14.30 31.16
C LEU A 69 -23.20 -14.37 29.93
N GLY A 70 -22.69 -14.94 28.84
CA GLY A 70 -23.39 -15.11 27.59
C GLY A 70 -23.17 -14.01 26.57
N ASP A 71 -22.49 -12.91 26.90
CA ASP A 71 -22.12 -11.88 25.93
C ASP A 71 -21.27 -12.49 24.82
N ILE A 72 -21.50 -12.02 23.59
CA ILE A 72 -20.72 -12.42 22.40
C ILE A 72 -19.77 -11.30 22.06
N ILE A 73 -18.48 -11.61 22.07
CA ILE A 73 -17.43 -10.70 21.67
C ILE A 73 -16.94 -11.13 20.29
N THR A 74 -16.96 -10.20 19.36
CA THR A 74 -16.37 -10.38 18.03
C THR A 74 -15.12 -9.49 17.94
N VAL A 75 -13.97 -10.13 17.71
CA VAL A 75 -12.74 -9.42 17.37
C VAL A 75 -12.70 -9.39 15.85
N GLY A 76 -13.14 -8.29 15.28
CA GLY A 76 -13.17 -8.10 13.85
C GLY A 76 -11.91 -7.39 13.37
N ASN A 77 -11.42 -7.80 12.21
CA ASN A 77 -10.73 -6.88 11.31
C ASN A 77 -11.78 -5.88 10.74
N HIS A 78 -12.58 -5.27 11.62
CA HIS A 78 -13.34 -4.10 11.25
C HIS A 78 -12.32 -2.94 11.17
N GLN A 79 -11.61 -2.91 10.05
CA GLN A 79 -11.23 -1.62 9.52
C GLN A 79 -12.53 -0.81 9.47
N SER A 80 -12.73 0.07 10.42
CA SER A 80 -13.58 1.23 10.19
C SER A 80 -12.86 1.99 9.08
N ILE A 81 -13.18 1.62 7.83
CA ILE A 81 -12.91 2.44 6.67
C ILE A 81 -13.83 3.66 6.85
N VAL A 82 -13.48 4.52 7.79
CA VAL A 82 -13.84 5.91 7.68
C VAL A 82 -12.99 6.36 6.51
N GLU A 83 -13.59 6.47 5.33
CA GLU A 83 -12.93 7.08 4.17
C GLU A 83 -12.56 8.51 4.55
N LYS A 84 -11.42 8.67 5.20
CA LYS A 84 -10.84 9.96 5.50
C LYS A 84 -10.10 10.39 4.23
N ASN A 85 -10.85 11.02 3.33
CA ASN A 85 -10.30 11.58 2.11
C ASN A 85 -9.45 12.81 2.48
N ILE A 86 -8.14 12.64 2.45
CA ILE A 86 -7.19 13.73 2.43
C ILE A 86 -6.95 14.06 0.96
N PRO A 87 -6.83 15.35 0.56
CA PRO A 87 -6.56 15.69 -0.83
C PRO A 87 -5.44 14.84 -1.43
N GLN A 88 -5.67 14.26 -2.61
CA GLN A 88 -4.74 13.43 -3.37
C GLN A 88 -4.30 12.10 -2.70
N MET A 89 -5.00 11.66 -1.64
CA MET A 89 -4.78 10.34 -1.06
C MET A 89 -5.99 9.84 -0.28
N ARG A 90 -6.09 8.53 -0.14
CA ARG A 90 -7.08 7.84 0.69
C ARG A 90 -6.36 7.00 1.73
N ILE A 91 -6.74 7.09 3.00
CA ILE A 91 -6.23 6.22 4.05
C ILE A 91 -6.88 4.85 3.90
N LEU A 92 -6.06 3.80 3.74
CA LEU A 92 -6.50 2.40 3.64
C LEU A 92 -6.49 1.72 5.02
N TYR A 93 -5.55 2.12 5.88
CA TYR A 93 -5.39 1.57 7.22
C TYR A 93 -4.64 2.56 8.12
N GLU A 94 -4.97 2.56 9.40
CA GLU A 94 -4.25 3.33 10.42
C GLU A 94 -4.37 2.64 11.78
N ASP A 95 -3.24 2.49 12.48
CA ASP A 95 -3.16 2.12 13.89
C ASP A 95 -2.19 3.03 14.66
N ASP A 96 -1.63 2.57 15.78
CA ASP A 96 -0.67 3.36 16.58
C ASP A 96 0.74 3.39 15.95
N ASP A 97 1.07 2.43 15.09
CA ASP A 97 2.41 2.19 14.57
C ASP A 97 2.58 2.57 13.11
N ILE A 98 1.54 2.34 12.29
CA ILE A 98 1.61 2.55 10.83
C ILE A 98 0.37 3.28 10.31
N ILE A 99 0.53 3.88 9.13
CA ILE A 99 -0.56 4.37 8.29
C ILE A 99 -0.30 3.98 6.85
N VAL A 100 -1.30 3.36 6.22
CA VAL A 100 -1.24 2.91 4.82
C VAL A 100 -2.21 3.73 4.00
N ILE A 101 -1.75 4.23 2.87
CA ILE A 101 -2.54 5.08 1.98
C ILE A 101 -2.58 4.53 0.55
N ASP A 102 -3.59 4.91 -0.19
CA ASP A 102 -3.63 4.91 -1.64
C ASP A 102 -3.29 6.33 -2.13
N LYS A 103 -2.08 6.50 -2.65
CA LYS A 103 -1.57 7.80 -3.12
C LYS A 103 -2.00 8.06 -4.56
N GLU A 104 -2.53 9.22 -4.86
CA GLU A 104 -2.79 9.63 -6.23
C GLU A 104 -1.49 9.96 -7.01
N ALA A 105 -1.56 9.88 -8.33
CA ALA A 105 -0.50 10.38 -9.20
C ALA A 105 -0.45 11.91 -9.15
N GLY A 106 0.77 12.48 -9.19
CA GLY A 106 0.99 13.92 -9.08
C GLY A 106 1.45 14.35 -7.68
N LEU A 107 1.07 13.63 -6.61
CA LEU A 107 1.51 13.91 -5.26
C LEU A 107 2.93 13.39 -5.01
N LEU A 108 3.83 14.23 -4.53
CA LEU A 108 5.15 13.83 -4.04
C LEU A 108 5.02 12.99 -2.76
N THR A 109 5.85 11.96 -2.60
CA THR A 109 5.93 11.23 -1.32
C THR A 109 6.59 12.08 -0.24
N ILE A 110 7.74 12.65 -0.56
CA ILE A 110 8.58 13.52 0.29
C ILE A 110 9.05 14.73 -0.53
N THR A 111 9.45 15.80 0.12
CA THR A 111 10.05 16.95 -0.57
C THR A 111 11.36 16.55 -1.28
N THR A 112 11.62 17.22 -2.40
CA THR A 112 12.83 16.97 -3.22
C THR A 112 13.88 18.09 -3.10
N GLY A 113 13.62 19.13 -2.30
CA GLY A 113 14.51 20.27 -2.14
C GLY A 113 14.08 21.19 -0.99
N ASN A 114 14.50 22.43 -1.03
CA ASN A 114 14.20 23.45 -0.01
C ASN A 114 12.83 24.13 -0.22
N GLY A 115 11.96 23.56 -1.05
CA GLY A 115 10.65 24.11 -1.39
C GLY A 115 9.56 23.77 -0.38
N ILE A 116 8.49 24.56 -0.40
CA ILE A 116 7.25 24.31 0.36
C ILE A 116 6.35 23.39 -0.50
N ASP A 117 6.85 22.20 -0.80
CA ASP A 117 6.09 21.24 -1.58
C ASP A 117 5.00 20.56 -0.73
N ILE A 118 3.79 20.46 -1.27
CA ILE A 118 2.77 19.59 -0.70
C ILE A 118 3.17 18.14 -1.00
N THR A 119 3.34 17.35 0.05
CA THR A 119 3.77 15.95 -0.04
C THR A 119 2.85 15.03 0.75
N ALA A 120 2.86 13.73 0.48
CA ALA A 120 2.12 12.77 1.30
C ALA A 120 2.52 12.86 2.78
N VAL A 121 3.83 13.04 3.06
CA VAL A 121 4.33 13.24 4.44
C VAL A 121 3.76 14.50 5.08
N SER A 122 3.76 15.66 4.38
CA SER A 122 3.23 16.89 4.95
C SER A 122 1.73 16.80 5.24
N LEU A 123 0.95 16.27 4.32
CA LEU A 123 -0.49 16.07 4.49
C LEU A 123 -0.82 15.08 5.62
N LEU A 124 -0.07 13.96 5.73
CA LEU A 124 -0.23 13.00 6.82
C LEU A 124 0.21 13.58 8.16
N LYS A 125 1.28 14.40 8.18
CA LYS A 125 1.70 15.12 9.40
C LYS A 125 0.58 16.02 9.90
N ASP A 126 0.02 16.86 9.04
CA ASP A 126 -1.10 17.73 9.40
C ASP A 126 -2.32 16.93 9.89
N TYR A 127 -2.58 15.79 9.26
CA TYR A 127 -3.66 14.91 9.65
C TYR A 127 -3.47 14.31 11.05
N VAL A 128 -2.31 13.72 11.36
CA VAL A 128 -2.08 13.10 12.68
C VAL A 128 -1.91 14.16 13.78
N GLN A 129 -1.41 15.35 13.45
CA GLN A 129 -1.24 16.44 14.41
C GLN A 129 -2.56 17.10 14.83
N LYS A 130 -3.65 16.92 14.09
CA LYS A 130 -5.01 17.28 14.57
C LYS A 130 -5.45 16.45 15.80
N GLN A 131 -4.90 15.25 15.98
CA GLN A 131 -5.18 14.41 17.15
C GLN A 131 -4.26 14.75 18.32
N SER A 132 -2.97 14.99 18.06
CA SER A 132 -1.99 15.46 19.03
C SER A 132 -0.83 16.13 18.32
N PRO A 133 -0.37 17.33 18.75
CA PRO A 133 0.74 18.05 18.13
C PRO A 133 2.07 17.28 18.19
N TYR A 134 2.17 16.28 19.05
CA TYR A 134 3.37 15.44 19.19
C TYR A 134 3.40 14.26 18.22
N ASN A 135 2.29 13.96 17.52
CA ASN A 135 2.24 12.88 16.54
C ASN A 135 3.15 13.17 15.35
N LYS A 136 3.85 12.15 14.90
CA LYS A 136 4.83 12.23 13.81
C LYS A 136 4.51 11.22 12.72
N ILE A 137 5.03 11.49 11.52
CA ILE A 137 5.01 10.58 10.37
C ILE A 137 6.44 10.36 9.92
N TYR A 138 6.79 9.11 9.69
CA TYR A 138 8.11 8.67 9.26
C TYR A 138 8.00 7.92 7.94
N THR A 139 8.84 8.31 6.98
CA THR A 139 8.91 7.63 5.70
C THR A 139 9.62 6.29 5.83
N VAL A 140 9.01 5.25 5.31
CA VAL A 140 9.57 3.89 5.24
C VAL A 140 10.11 3.64 3.83
N HIS A 141 9.28 3.86 2.82
CA HIS A 141 9.64 3.79 1.41
C HIS A 141 8.96 4.91 0.62
N ARG A 142 9.16 4.92 -0.68
CA ARG A 142 8.61 5.98 -1.52
C ARG A 142 8.10 5.45 -2.86
N LEU A 143 7.10 6.15 -3.40
CA LEU A 143 6.70 6.09 -4.81
C LEU A 143 7.16 7.36 -5.53
N ASP A 144 7.38 7.27 -6.82
CA ASP A 144 7.63 8.45 -7.67
C ASP A 144 6.38 9.35 -7.68
N GLN A 145 6.57 10.65 -7.97
CA GLN A 145 5.48 11.63 -7.99
C GLN A 145 4.30 11.16 -8.85
N MET A 146 4.56 10.72 -10.07
CA MET A 146 3.52 10.32 -11.03
C MET A 146 3.04 8.87 -10.86
N THR A 147 3.63 8.09 -9.95
CA THR A 147 3.18 6.74 -9.59
C THR A 147 2.10 6.83 -8.51
N SER A 148 0.97 6.19 -8.73
CA SER A 148 -0.10 6.06 -7.73
C SER A 148 -0.06 4.72 -7.01
N GLY A 149 -0.87 4.55 -5.95
CA GLY A 149 -1.11 3.27 -5.30
C GLY A 149 -0.64 3.19 -3.86
N VAL A 150 -0.53 1.96 -3.36
CA VAL A 150 -0.32 1.64 -1.96
C VAL A 150 1.04 2.10 -1.45
N LEU A 151 1.02 2.82 -0.33
CA LEU A 151 2.22 3.36 0.32
C LEU A 151 2.04 3.31 1.84
N VAL A 152 3.04 2.79 2.57
CA VAL A 152 3.05 2.71 4.04
C VAL A 152 4.00 3.73 4.65
N PHE A 153 3.56 4.32 5.77
CA PHE A 153 4.37 5.18 6.65
C PHE A 153 4.33 4.64 8.06
N ALA A 154 5.36 4.92 8.85
CA ALA A 154 5.35 4.66 10.28
C ALA A 154 4.91 5.91 11.06
N LYS A 155 4.30 5.70 12.23
CA LYS A 155 3.86 6.76 13.14
C LYS A 155 4.81 6.96 14.32
N ASN A 156 5.75 6.04 14.51
CA ASN A 156 6.82 6.14 15.48
C ASN A 156 8.16 5.65 14.89
N SER A 157 9.27 5.95 15.57
CA SER A 157 10.60 5.64 15.10
C SER A 157 10.93 4.14 15.16
N GLU A 158 10.36 3.40 16.10
CA GLU A 158 10.58 1.97 16.23
C GLU A 158 10.00 1.22 15.02
N ALA A 159 8.73 1.48 14.69
CA ALA A 159 8.09 0.93 13.50
C ALA A 159 8.83 1.34 12.22
N GLN A 160 9.34 2.59 12.14
CA GLN A 160 10.15 3.03 10.99
C GLN A 160 11.43 2.19 10.85
N HIS A 161 12.19 2.01 11.94
CA HIS A 161 13.44 1.23 11.92
C HIS A 161 13.17 -0.22 11.53
N GLN A 162 12.16 -0.85 12.14
CA GLN A 162 11.79 -2.23 11.82
C GLN A 162 11.45 -2.40 10.33
N LEU A 163 10.60 -1.56 9.77
CA LEU A 163 10.21 -1.66 8.37
C LEU A 163 11.32 -1.25 7.39
N ARG A 164 12.03 -0.13 7.64
CA ARG A 164 13.00 0.42 6.71
C ARG A 164 14.28 -0.40 6.68
N ASP A 165 14.82 -0.72 7.86
CA ASP A 165 16.12 -1.37 7.98
C ASP A 165 16.03 -2.88 7.66
N ASN A 166 14.84 -3.47 7.86
CA ASN A 166 14.55 -4.86 7.53
C ASN A 166 13.61 -5.01 6.32
N TRP A 167 13.51 -4.00 5.45
CA TRP A 167 12.54 -3.94 4.34
C TRP A 167 12.47 -5.23 3.53
N HIS A 168 13.61 -5.82 3.22
CA HIS A 168 13.71 -7.03 2.41
C HIS A 168 13.09 -8.27 3.08
N ASN A 169 13.18 -8.37 4.40
CA ASN A 169 12.64 -9.48 5.19
C ASN A 169 11.18 -9.23 5.60
N MET A 170 10.81 -7.96 5.79
CA MET A 170 9.49 -7.56 6.25
C MET A 170 8.45 -7.50 5.12
N VAL A 171 8.87 -7.19 3.90
CA VAL A 171 7.97 -6.99 2.76
C VAL A 171 7.99 -8.23 1.87
N THR A 172 6.87 -8.97 1.88
CA THR A 172 6.71 -10.25 1.20
C THR A 172 6.25 -10.09 -0.25
N LYS A 173 5.50 -9.00 -0.56
CA LYS A 173 5.00 -8.78 -1.92
C LYS A 173 4.90 -7.30 -2.27
N ARG A 174 5.38 -6.95 -3.46
CA ARG A 174 5.24 -5.62 -4.08
C ARG A 174 4.88 -5.79 -5.55
N THR A 175 3.59 -5.65 -5.85
CA THR A 175 3.08 -5.80 -7.21
C THR A 175 2.63 -4.46 -7.76
N TYR A 176 3.06 -4.17 -8.96
CA TYR A 176 2.65 -2.99 -9.72
C TYR A 176 1.86 -3.41 -10.94
N VAL A 177 1.08 -2.49 -11.47
CA VAL A 177 0.52 -2.60 -12.82
C VAL A 177 0.96 -1.42 -13.65
N ALA A 178 1.28 -1.68 -14.91
CA ALA A 178 1.64 -0.64 -15.87
C ALA A 178 1.01 -0.93 -17.23
N VAL A 179 0.67 0.14 -17.95
CA VAL A 179 0.37 0.04 -19.38
C VAL A 179 1.58 0.55 -20.15
N VAL A 180 2.07 -0.26 -21.09
CA VAL A 180 3.22 0.07 -21.96
C VAL A 180 2.77 0.26 -23.37
N GLU A 181 3.56 1.01 -24.16
CA GLU A 181 3.37 1.18 -25.60
C GLU A 181 3.80 -0.10 -26.35
N GLY A 182 2.97 -0.49 -27.30
CA GLY A 182 3.20 -1.66 -28.14
C GLY A 182 2.71 -2.98 -27.51
N LYS A 183 2.77 -4.01 -28.35
CA LYS A 183 2.47 -5.39 -27.97
C LYS A 183 3.76 -6.05 -27.48
N MET A 184 3.75 -6.57 -26.27
CA MET A 184 4.89 -7.33 -25.74
C MET A 184 5.12 -8.61 -26.54
N ASP A 185 6.37 -8.91 -26.87
CA ASP A 185 6.75 -10.13 -27.59
C ASP A 185 6.59 -11.37 -26.72
N GLU A 186 6.99 -11.26 -25.44
CA GLU A 186 6.92 -12.36 -24.48
C GLU A 186 5.82 -12.13 -23.45
N SER A 187 5.05 -13.17 -23.12
CA SER A 187 3.94 -13.12 -22.16
C SER A 187 4.38 -12.92 -20.70
N ALA A 188 5.63 -13.23 -20.38
CA ALA A 188 6.25 -13.01 -19.08
C ALA A 188 7.77 -13.02 -19.19
N GLY A 189 8.43 -12.35 -18.25
CA GLY A 189 9.89 -12.31 -18.25
C GLY A 189 10.50 -11.75 -16.97
N LYS A 190 11.84 -11.80 -16.92
CA LYS A 190 12.66 -11.22 -15.85
C LYS A 190 13.70 -10.29 -16.46
N ILE A 191 13.73 -9.06 -15.98
CA ILE A 191 14.70 -8.04 -16.37
C ILE A 191 15.69 -7.86 -15.25
N SER A 192 16.98 -7.95 -15.55
CA SER A 192 18.06 -7.75 -14.59
C SER A 192 19.12 -6.84 -15.19
N SER A 193 19.44 -5.74 -14.51
CA SER A 193 20.45 -4.78 -14.96
C SER A 193 21.02 -3.99 -13.79
N TRP A 194 22.11 -3.26 -14.02
CA TRP A 194 22.71 -2.33 -13.06
C TRP A 194 22.27 -0.91 -13.38
N LEU A 195 21.65 -0.24 -12.40
CA LEU A 195 21.10 1.11 -12.56
C LEU A 195 22.04 2.15 -11.97
N THR A 196 22.36 3.17 -12.78
CA THR A 196 23.13 4.35 -12.38
C THR A 196 22.33 5.61 -12.58
N GLU A 197 22.40 6.56 -11.63
CA GLU A 197 21.77 7.88 -11.76
C GLU A 197 22.78 8.93 -12.24
N ASN A 198 22.47 9.63 -13.28
CA ASN A 198 23.23 10.81 -13.70
C ASN A 198 22.83 12.01 -12.83
N LYS A 199 23.77 12.52 -12.06
CA LYS A 199 23.56 13.62 -11.10
C LYS A 199 23.20 14.98 -11.75
N LYS A 200 23.52 15.16 -13.04
CA LYS A 200 23.25 16.43 -13.76
C LYS A 200 21.80 16.55 -14.24
N ASN A 201 21.24 15.47 -14.75
CA ASN A 201 19.89 15.46 -15.33
C ASN A 201 18.90 14.56 -14.59
N TYR A 202 19.33 13.91 -13.49
CA TYR A 202 18.54 12.98 -12.68
C TYR A 202 17.89 11.83 -13.48
N MET A 203 18.49 11.50 -14.64
CA MET A 203 18.12 10.33 -15.41
C MET A 203 18.76 9.09 -14.80
N VAL A 204 18.02 7.99 -14.82
CA VAL A 204 18.55 6.66 -14.48
C VAL A 204 18.77 5.91 -15.77
N TYR A 205 19.93 5.30 -15.87
CA TYR A 205 20.35 4.48 -17.01
C TYR A 205 20.64 3.06 -16.51
N SER A 206 20.43 2.08 -17.37
CA SER A 206 20.75 0.69 -17.12
C SER A 206 21.98 0.24 -17.88
N SER A 207 22.63 -0.79 -17.36
CA SER A 207 23.71 -1.52 -18.02
C SER A 207 23.47 -3.02 -17.84
N PRO A 208 23.65 -3.85 -18.86
CA PRO A 208 23.54 -5.31 -18.73
C PRO A 208 24.71 -5.91 -17.94
N VAL A 209 25.82 -5.19 -17.81
CA VAL A 209 27.01 -5.58 -17.06
C VAL A 209 27.20 -4.67 -15.85
N ASP A 210 27.87 -5.20 -14.82
CA ASP A 210 28.19 -4.41 -13.62
C ASP A 210 29.15 -3.25 -14.00
N ASN A 211 28.64 -2.05 -13.81
CA ASN A 211 29.34 -0.79 -14.08
C ASN A 211 29.48 0.08 -12.83
N GLY A 212 29.41 -0.54 -11.64
CA GLY A 212 29.36 0.15 -10.35
C GLY A 212 27.95 0.69 -10.01
N GLY A 213 26.94 0.36 -10.81
CA GLY A 213 25.53 0.65 -10.55
C GLY A 213 24.94 -0.23 -9.46
N LYS A 214 23.65 -0.03 -9.20
CA LYS A 214 22.90 -0.86 -8.24
C LYS A 214 22.12 -1.91 -8.99
N LEU A 215 22.33 -3.19 -8.66
CA LEU A 215 21.54 -4.29 -9.22
C LEU A 215 20.04 -4.04 -9.05
N ALA A 216 19.30 -4.19 -10.13
CA ALA A 216 17.85 -4.02 -10.21
C ALA A 216 17.25 -5.25 -10.90
N ILE A 217 16.18 -5.81 -10.31
CA ILE A 217 15.52 -7.01 -10.82
C ILE A 217 14.01 -6.77 -10.79
N THR A 218 13.37 -6.92 -11.97
CA THR A 218 11.92 -6.79 -12.17
C THR A 218 11.41 -8.02 -12.89
N ARG A 219 10.37 -8.67 -12.38
CA ARG A 219 9.60 -9.68 -13.11
C ARG A 219 8.36 -9.04 -13.70
N TYR A 220 7.94 -9.47 -14.88
CA TYR A 220 6.69 -9.03 -15.47
C TYR A 220 5.88 -10.20 -16.00
N LYS A 221 4.57 -9.98 -16.09
CA LYS A 221 3.60 -10.85 -16.74
C LYS A 221 2.60 -9.97 -17.49
N VAL A 222 2.33 -10.31 -18.74
CA VAL A 222 1.30 -9.65 -19.55
C VAL A 222 -0.08 -10.12 -19.07
N LEU A 223 -0.93 -9.19 -18.71
CA LEU A 223 -2.32 -9.46 -18.29
C LEU A 223 -3.29 -9.34 -19.45
N GLN A 224 -3.09 -8.33 -20.30
CA GLN A 224 -3.94 -8.04 -21.46
C GLN A 224 -3.15 -7.27 -22.49
N THR A 225 -3.50 -7.44 -23.77
CA THR A 225 -2.86 -6.76 -24.90
C THR A 225 -3.92 -6.27 -25.86
N SER A 226 -3.73 -5.07 -26.40
CA SER A 226 -4.41 -4.55 -27.58
C SER A 226 -3.42 -4.37 -28.72
N ASP A 227 -3.84 -3.81 -29.85
CA ASP A 227 -2.95 -3.58 -30.99
C ASP A 227 -1.85 -2.55 -30.66
N GLN A 228 -2.10 -1.63 -29.74
CA GLN A 228 -1.21 -0.51 -29.44
C GLN A 228 -0.59 -0.55 -28.05
N PHE A 229 -1.16 -1.32 -27.11
CA PHE A 229 -0.75 -1.30 -25.71
C PHE A 229 -0.76 -2.68 -25.07
N SER A 230 0.02 -2.86 -24.01
CA SER A 230 0.00 -4.04 -23.17
C SER A 230 -0.13 -3.64 -21.69
N LEU A 231 -1.05 -4.28 -20.95
CA LEU A 231 -1.16 -4.18 -19.51
C LEU A 231 -0.29 -5.26 -18.87
N LEU A 232 0.62 -4.83 -18.01
CA LEU A 232 1.56 -5.71 -17.33
C LEU A 232 1.30 -5.70 -15.83
N GLU A 233 1.45 -6.87 -15.22
CA GLU A 233 1.71 -7.02 -13.79
C GLU A 233 3.23 -7.12 -13.60
N LEU A 234 3.77 -6.38 -12.63
CA LEU A 234 5.21 -6.32 -12.35
C LEU A 234 5.47 -6.61 -10.88
N GLU A 235 6.46 -7.44 -10.62
CA GLU A 235 6.92 -7.78 -9.29
C GLU A 235 8.36 -7.34 -9.10
N LEU A 236 8.63 -6.66 -7.98
CA LEU A 236 9.94 -6.08 -7.68
C LEU A 236 10.72 -6.94 -6.67
N GLU A 237 11.82 -7.56 -7.11
CA GLU A 237 12.82 -8.15 -6.19
C GLU A 237 13.68 -7.05 -5.54
N THR A 238 13.93 -5.96 -6.26
CA THR A 238 14.66 -4.78 -5.78
C THR A 238 13.81 -3.51 -5.93
N GLY A 239 14.18 -2.40 -5.29
CA GLY A 239 13.43 -1.13 -5.35
C GLY A 239 14.35 0.07 -5.64
N ARG A 240 14.90 0.16 -6.87
CA ARG A 240 15.76 1.27 -7.27
C ARG A 240 14.94 2.40 -7.86
N LYS A 241 15.48 3.62 -7.81
CA LYS A 241 14.84 4.81 -8.40
C LYS A 241 14.51 4.56 -9.86
N ASN A 242 13.27 4.84 -10.26
CA ASN A 242 12.74 4.69 -11.64
C ASN A 242 12.92 3.28 -12.25
N GLN A 243 13.16 2.25 -11.44
CA GLN A 243 13.54 0.90 -11.91
C GLN A 243 12.59 0.36 -12.98
N ILE A 244 11.29 0.29 -12.72
CA ILE A 244 10.30 -0.23 -13.66
C ILE A 244 10.31 0.58 -14.97
N ARG A 245 10.39 1.89 -14.87
CA ARG A 245 10.35 2.84 -15.98
C ARG A 245 11.54 2.63 -16.92
N VAL A 246 12.74 2.45 -16.38
CA VAL A 246 13.96 2.18 -17.13
C VAL A 246 13.91 0.79 -17.78
N HIS A 247 13.56 -0.23 -17.01
CA HIS A 247 13.50 -1.61 -17.48
C HIS A 247 12.53 -1.78 -18.67
N LEU A 248 11.32 -1.22 -18.57
CA LEU A 248 10.32 -1.33 -19.63
C LEU A 248 10.73 -0.52 -20.89
N LYS A 249 11.35 0.65 -20.71
CA LYS A 249 11.94 1.41 -21.80
C LYS A 249 13.05 0.61 -22.51
N ASP A 250 13.88 -0.12 -21.77
CA ASP A 250 14.99 -0.89 -22.35
C ASP A 250 14.50 -2.14 -23.11
N LEU A 251 13.31 -2.65 -22.78
CA LEU A 251 12.62 -3.66 -23.60
C LEU A 251 12.00 -3.08 -24.89
N GLY A 252 12.06 -1.75 -25.10
CA GLY A 252 11.40 -1.10 -26.23
C GLY A 252 9.94 -0.74 -25.99
N HIS A 253 9.43 -0.96 -24.76
CA HIS A 253 8.04 -0.74 -24.38
C HIS A 253 7.94 0.29 -23.25
N PRO A 254 8.15 1.59 -23.53
CA PRO A 254 8.03 2.62 -22.49
C PRO A 254 6.62 2.67 -21.89
N ILE A 255 6.53 3.01 -20.62
CA ILE A 255 5.24 3.14 -19.95
C ILE A 255 4.47 4.32 -20.56
N VAL A 256 3.20 4.12 -20.91
CA VAL A 256 2.32 5.17 -21.44
C VAL A 256 2.35 6.40 -20.54
N GLY A 257 2.56 7.57 -21.14
CA GLY A 257 2.67 8.85 -20.45
C GLY A 257 4.05 9.17 -19.87
N ASP A 258 5.01 8.25 -19.95
CA ASP A 258 6.36 8.47 -19.43
C ASP A 258 7.28 9.12 -20.47
N ARG A 259 7.03 10.40 -20.75
CA ARG A 259 7.85 11.18 -21.70
C ARG A 259 9.33 11.20 -21.34
N LYS A 260 9.67 11.13 -20.05
CA LYS A 260 11.05 11.12 -19.56
C LYS A 260 11.81 9.89 -20.07
N TYR A 261 11.13 8.78 -20.26
CA TYR A 261 11.69 7.53 -20.75
C TYR A 261 11.18 7.13 -22.14
N GLY A 262 10.71 8.11 -22.94
CA GLY A 262 10.52 7.94 -24.38
C GLY A 262 9.12 7.56 -24.84
N ALA A 263 8.11 7.59 -23.96
CA ALA A 263 6.74 7.38 -24.39
C ALA A 263 6.23 8.48 -25.31
N SER A 264 5.55 8.09 -26.38
CA SER A 264 4.91 8.96 -27.36
C SER A 264 3.48 9.34 -26.95
N THR A 265 2.76 8.42 -26.32
CA THR A 265 1.38 8.57 -25.89
C THR A 265 1.29 9.33 -24.57
N SER A 266 0.32 10.24 -24.46
CA SER A 266 0.08 11.02 -23.22
C SER A 266 -1.34 10.80 -22.72
N ILE A 267 -1.46 10.55 -21.40
CA ILE A 267 -2.74 10.38 -20.70
C ILE A 267 -2.87 11.30 -19.48
N GLY A 268 -2.03 12.35 -19.42
CA GLY A 268 -1.99 13.28 -18.27
C GLY A 268 -1.22 12.76 -17.05
N ARG A 269 -0.79 11.49 -17.06
CA ARG A 269 0.02 10.84 -16.01
C ARG A 269 0.83 9.68 -16.58
N ILE A 270 1.73 9.12 -15.78
CA ILE A 270 2.38 7.86 -16.10
C ILE A 270 1.43 6.70 -15.76
N ALA A 271 1.25 5.75 -16.66
CA ALA A 271 0.42 4.56 -16.47
C ALA A 271 1.15 3.51 -15.59
N LEU A 272 1.55 3.91 -14.39
CA LEU A 272 2.20 3.05 -13.38
C LEU A 272 1.48 3.19 -12.05
N HIS A 273 1.15 2.05 -11.43
CA HIS A 273 0.39 2.00 -10.19
C HIS A 273 0.89 0.87 -9.29
N ALA A 274 1.22 1.20 -8.03
CA ALA A 274 1.59 0.25 -6.98
C ALA A 274 0.32 -0.42 -6.46
N ARG A 275 -0.03 -1.58 -7.01
CA ARG A 275 -1.31 -2.24 -6.79
C ARG A 275 -1.38 -2.98 -5.47
N VAL A 276 -0.33 -3.78 -5.16
CA VAL A 276 -0.31 -4.63 -3.97
C VAL A 276 0.94 -4.35 -3.15
N LEU A 277 0.74 -4.22 -1.84
CA LEU A 277 1.81 -4.22 -0.84
C LEU A 277 1.44 -5.20 0.27
N GLU A 278 2.30 -6.20 0.51
CA GLU A 278 2.15 -7.16 1.59
C GLU A 278 3.41 -7.17 2.45
N PHE A 279 3.25 -7.09 3.75
CA PHE A 279 4.37 -7.00 4.69
C PHE A 279 3.97 -7.48 6.09
N TYR A 280 4.95 -7.83 6.91
CA TYR A 280 4.73 -8.09 8.33
C TYR A 280 4.58 -6.78 9.09
N HIS A 281 3.54 -6.68 9.92
CA HIS A 281 3.35 -5.53 10.78
C HIS A 281 4.54 -5.38 11.76
N PRO A 282 5.15 -4.17 11.89
CA PRO A 282 6.42 -4.00 12.59
C PRO A 282 6.38 -4.33 14.09
N VAL A 283 5.21 -4.31 14.70
CA VAL A 283 5.05 -4.57 16.15
C VAL A 283 4.34 -5.91 16.39
N SER A 284 3.23 -6.19 15.70
CA SER A 284 2.47 -7.43 15.93
C SER A 284 3.03 -8.65 15.19
N GLY A 285 3.83 -8.45 14.13
CA GLY A 285 4.31 -9.51 13.25
C GLY A 285 3.22 -10.15 12.37
N GLU A 286 2.00 -9.65 12.39
CA GLU A 286 0.91 -10.15 11.55
C GLU A 286 1.14 -9.76 10.08
N ILE A 287 0.73 -10.63 9.14
CA ILE A 287 0.78 -10.31 7.70
C ILE A 287 -0.31 -9.29 7.40
N MET A 288 0.11 -8.15 6.87
CA MET A 288 -0.75 -7.08 6.37
C MET A 288 -0.77 -7.13 4.84
N HIS A 289 -1.96 -7.20 4.25
CA HIS A 289 -2.14 -7.21 2.80
C HIS A 289 -3.03 -6.06 2.37
N PHE A 290 -2.53 -5.23 1.46
CA PHE A 290 -3.26 -4.10 0.88
C PHE A 290 -3.25 -4.19 -0.63
N GLU A 291 -4.43 -4.07 -1.22
CA GLU A 291 -4.61 -4.08 -2.67
C GLU A 291 -5.56 -2.94 -3.08
N THR A 292 -5.21 -2.27 -4.16
CA THR A 292 -6.03 -1.24 -4.82
C THR A 292 -6.39 -1.67 -6.23
N PRO A 293 -7.56 -1.27 -6.76
CA PRO A 293 -7.96 -1.66 -8.11
C PRO A 293 -7.04 -1.05 -9.16
N VAL A 294 -6.94 -1.71 -10.32
CA VAL A 294 -6.29 -1.13 -11.50
C VAL A 294 -7.03 0.16 -11.87
N PRO A 295 -6.32 1.29 -12.05
CA PRO A 295 -6.98 2.55 -12.42
C PRO A 295 -7.80 2.41 -13.71
N HIS A 296 -9.05 2.88 -13.70
CA HIS A 296 -9.95 2.80 -14.88
C HIS A 296 -9.35 3.41 -16.14
N LEU A 297 -8.52 4.45 -15.98
CA LEU A 297 -7.82 5.07 -17.10
C LEU A 297 -6.90 4.07 -17.83
N PHE A 298 -6.29 3.12 -17.10
CA PHE A 298 -5.43 2.10 -17.72
C PHE A 298 -6.23 1.09 -18.54
N LEU A 299 -7.40 0.69 -18.01
CA LEU A 299 -8.29 -0.27 -18.69
C LEU A 299 -8.93 0.30 -19.96
N ARG A 300 -9.03 1.63 -20.08
CA ARG A 300 -9.56 2.29 -21.29
C ARG A 300 -8.58 2.32 -22.47
N LEU A 301 -7.31 2.01 -22.24
CA LEU A 301 -6.28 1.96 -23.26
C LEU A 301 -6.24 0.61 -23.98
N LEU A 302 -6.87 -0.39 -23.40
CA LEU A 302 -6.88 -1.79 -23.86
C LEU A 302 -8.18 -2.13 -24.56
#